data_a85cf83789588d9bd167a5acb7c672c5
#
_entry.id   a85cf83789588d9bd167a5acb7c672c5
#
_cell.length_a   1.000
_cell.length_b   1.000
_cell.length_c   1.000
_cell.angle_alpha   90.00
_cell.angle_beta   90.00
_cell.angle_gamma   90.00
#
_symmetry.space_group_name_H-M   'P 1'
#
loop_
_entity.id
_entity.type
_entity.pdbx_description
1 polymer ?
#
loop_
_entity_poly.entity_id
_entity_poly.type
_entity_poly.pdbx_seq_one_letter_code
_entity_poly.pdbx_strand_id
1 'polypeptide(L)'
;LPELRNKTDALEDKRVTFDNNELARSLFGERNGNLHLIEKKLNIAINIRGNDLMLQGGLPELDTAENLLNQLYGLLKDGYPIYERDVDYSIRILSGDHKAQLKPIFLDRVYIPSKKRTITPKSINQKIYIDSIREHDIVFGIGPAGTGKTYLAMAMAISSLMKKEIDRVVLARPAVEAGEKLGFLPGDLYEKVNPYLRPLYDALHDMMDFESGSRLIQRGIIEVAPLAFMRGRTLNDSFIILDEAQNSTPEQMKMFLTRLGFSSKTVITGDITQIDLPEGKSSGLIQARNLLANIKGIKFVYFGREDVVRHPLVQEIIDAYEKAET
;
A
#
# COMPACT_ATOMS: atom_id res chain seq x y z
N LEU A 1 29.73 29.31 -35.44
CA LEU A 1 28.33 29.25 -34.99
C LEU A 1 27.76 27.90 -35.39
N PRO A 2 27.51 26.96 -34.47
CA PRO A 2 26.72 25.78 -34.77
C PRO A 2 25.23 26.09 -34.55
N GLU A 3 24.46 25.81 -35.55
CA GLU A 3 23.02 25.89 -35.59
C GLU A 3 22.37 25.10 -34.44
N LEU A 4 21.73 25.81 -33.56
CA LEU A 4 20.71 25.25 -32.65
C LEU A 4 19.53 24.83 -33.52
N ARG A 5 19.47 23.56 -33.89
CA ARG A 5 18.26 22.90 -34.40
C ARG A 5 17.26 22.88 -33.26
N ASN A 6 16.29 23.79 -33.28
CA ASN A 6 15.01 23.64 -32.61
C ASN A 6 14.38 22.35 -33.11
N LYS A 7 14.40 21.27 -32.30
CA LYS A 7 13.42 20.19 -32.43
C LYS A 7 12.07 20.79 -32.00
N THR A 8 11.33 21.32 -32.94
CA THR A 8 9.88 21.40 -32.83
C THR A 8 9.41 19.95 -32.69
N ASP A 9 9.01 19.54 -31.48
CA ASP A 9 8.31 18.27 -31.27
C ASP A 9 7.07 18.33 -32.16
N ALA A 10 7.09 17.58 -33.26
CA ALA A 10 5.94 17.47 -34.15
C ALA A 10 4.82 16.78 -33.35
N LEU A 11 3.70 17.48 -33.18
CA LEU A 11 2.48 16.88 -32.63
C LEU A 11 2.06 15.76 -33.58
N GLU A 12 1.92 14.58 -33.05
CA GLU A 12 1.43 13.41 -33.78
C GLU A 12 0.00 13.08 -33.37
N ASP A 13 -0.70 12.37 -34.24
CA ASP A 13 -2.06 11.91 -34.02
C ASP A 13 -2.11 10.40 -33.89
N LYS A 14 -2.84 9.90 -32.91
CA LYS A 14 -3.11 8.47 -32.73
C LYS A 14 -4.60 8.22 -32.56
N ARG A 15 -5.12 7.17 -33.20
CA ARG A 15 -6.54 6.79 -33.08
C ARG A 15 -6.68 5.52 -32.25
N VAL A 16 -7.55 5.55 -31.25
CA VAL A 16 -7.95 4.41 -30.42
C VAL A 16 -9.44 4.18 -30.60
N THR A 17 -9.83 2.95 -30.96
CA THR A 17 -11.22 2.58 -31.24
C THR A 17 -11.69 1.48 -30.30
N PHE A 18 -12.89 1.63 -29.73
CA PHE A 18 -13.50 0.64 -28.83
C PHE A 18 -14.71 -0.03 -29.48
N ASP A 19 -14.86 -1.34 -29.25
CA ASP A 19 -15.88 -2.18 -29.86
C ASP A 19 -17.25 -2.14 -29.17
N ASN A 20 -17.34 -1.63 -27.93
CA ASN A 20 -18.58 -1.54 -27.15
C ASN A 20 -18.80 -0.14 -26.61
N ASN A 21 -19.94 0.45 -26.99
CA ASN A 21 -20.33 1.82 -26.63
C ASN A 21 -20.54 2.03 -25.13
N GLU A 22 -21.11 1.05 -24.43
CA GLU A 22 -21.39 1.17 -22.99
C GLU A 22 -20.09 1.13 -22.17
N LEU A 23 -19.18 0.20 -22.53
CA LEU A 23 -17.86 0.11 -21.91
C LEU A 23 -17.00 1.34 -22.22
N ALA A 24 -17.07 1.88 -23.45
CA ALA A 24 -16.38 3.11 -23.82
C ALA A 24 -16.87 4.30 -23.00
N ARG A 25 -18.19 4.47 -22.82
CA ARG A 25 -18.74 5.50 -21.94
C ARG A 25 -18.30 5.34 -20.48
N SER A 26 -18.26 4.12 -19.98
CA SER A 26 -17.75 3.82 -18.64
C SER A 26 -16.27 4.15 -18.51
N LEU A 27 -15.46 3.89 -19.56
CA LEU A 27 -14.05 4.28 -19.61
C LEU A 27 -13.88 5.79 -19.59
N PHE A 28 -14.69 6.53 -20.35
CA PHE A 28 -14.59 8.00 -20.43
C PHE A 28 -14.96 8.66 -19.10
N GLY A 29 -15.75 7.97 -18.29
CA GLY A 29 -16.20 8.45 -16.99
C GLY A 29 -17.33 9.47 -17.08
N GLU A 30 -17.83 9.87 -15.92
CA GLU A 30 -18.90 10.86 -15.83
C GLU A 30 -18.42 12.19 -16.43
N ARG A 31 -19.17 12.72 -17.41
CA ARG A 31 -18.82 13.94 -18.16
C ARG A 31 -17.39 13.91 -18.74
N ASN A 32 -16.92 12.75 -19.15
CA ASN A 32 -15.56 12.51 -19.66
C ASN A 32 -14.44 12.80 -18.63
N GLY A 33 -14.73 12.75 -17.34
CA GLY A 33 -13.77 13.08 -16.28
C GLY A 33 -12.49 12.28 -16.35
N ASN A 34 -12.58 10.98 -16.69
CA ASN A 34 -11.41 10.14 -16.86
C ASN A 34 -10.49 10.59 -18.01
N LEU A 35 -11.08 11.00 -19.14
CA LEU A 35 -10.32 11.50 -20.29
C LEU A 35 -9.66 12.83 -19.98
N HIS A 36 -10.36 13.76 -19.31
CA HIS A 36 -9.79 15.03 -18.87
C HIS A 36 -8.62 14.85 -17.89
N LEU A 37 -8.71 13.85 -17.01
CA LEU A 37 -7.59 13.50 -16.13
C LEU A 37 -6.39 13.02 -16.95
N ILE A 38 -6.60 12.15 -17.95
CA ILE A 38 -5.55 11.65 -18.85
C ILE A 38 -4.91 12.81 -19.62
N GLU A 39 -5.71 13.68 -20.24
CA GLU A 39 -5.23 14.87 -20.93
C GLU A 39 -4.30 15.71 -20.07
N LYS A 40 -4.78 16.03 -18.86
CA LYS A 40 -4.02 16.85 -17.89
C LYS A 40 -2.72 16.20 -17.44
N LYS A 41 -2.75 14.90 -17.17
CA LYS A 41 -1.60 14.18 -16.59
C LYS A 41 -0.53 13.80 -17.61
N LEU A 42 -0.95 13.50 -18.84
CA LEU A 42 -0.04 13.12 -19.93
C LEU A 42 0.27 14.29 -20.88
N ASN A 43 -0.34 15.47 -20.66
CA ASN A 43 -0.15 16.64 -21.51
C ASN A 43 -0.45 16.36 -22.99
N ILE A 44 -1.59 15.74 -23.27
CA ILE A 44 -2.12 15.43 -24.60
C ILE A 44 -3.51 16.02 -24.78
N ALA A 45 -3.99 16.12 -26.01
CA ALA A 45 -5.39 16.42 -26.31
C ALA A 45 -6.14 15.15 -26.74
N ILE A 46 -7.40 14.99 -26.31
CA ILE A 46 -8.25 13.85 -26.66
C ILE A 46 -9.55 14.34 -27.27
N ASN A 47 -9.76 14.06 -28.54
CA ASN A 47 -10.98 14.36 -29.26
C ASN A 47 -11.85 13.11 -29.41
N ILE A 48 -13.12 13.20 -29.01
CA ILE A 48 -14.07 12.08 -28.98
C ILE A 48 -14.94 12.10 -30.23
N ARG A 49 -15.06 10.98 -30.92
CA ARG A 49 -16.01 10.79 -32.00
C ARG A 49 -16.69 9.42 -31.86
N GLY A 50 -17.79 9.40 -31.11
CA GLY A 50 -18.47 8.16 -30.79
C GLY A 50 -17.58 7.25 -29.89
N ASN A 51 -17.16 6.09 -30.42
CA ASN A 51 -16.24 5.16 -29.75
C ASN A 51 -14.77 5.37 -30.14
N ASP A 52 -14.51 6.33 -31.00
CA ASP A 52 -13.16 6.65 -31.44
C ASP A 52 -12.62 7.81 -30.62
N LEU A 53 -11.40 7.65 -30.16
CA LEU A 53 -10.61 8.71 -29.57
C LEU A 53 -9.47 9.07 -30.53
N MET A 54 -9.34 10.37 -30.80
CA MET A 54 -8.18 10.90 -31.51
C MET A 54 -7.30 11.59 -30.49
N LEU A 55 -6.11 11.03 -30.27
CA LEU A 55 -5.11 11.52 -29.34
C LEU A 55 -4.10 12.39 -30.10
N GLN A 56 -3.73 13.56 -29.55
CA GLN A 56 -2.76 14.49 -30.13
C GLN A 56 -1.73 14.90 -29.10
N GLY A 57 -0.44 14.75 -29.40
CA GLY A 57 0.64 15.07 -28.47
C GLY A 57 2.01 14.57 -28.91
N GLY A 58 2.94 14.44 -27.97
CA GLY A 58 4.25 13.80 -28.20
C GLY A 58 4.12 12.29 -28.28
N LEU A 59 4.97 11.64 -29.09
CA LEU A 59 4.94 10.18 -29.28
C LEU A 59 4.98 9.38 -27.97
N PRO A 60 5.88 9.66 -27.00
CA PRO A 60 5.95 8.88 -25.75
C PRO A 60 4.67 8.97 -24.91
N GLU A 61 4.06 10.17 -24.87
CA GLU A 61 2.81 10.44 -24.17
C GLU A 61 1.63 9.74 -24.85
N LEU A 62 1.60 9.75 -26.20
CA LEU A 62 0.59 9.07 -27.00
C LEU A 62 0.67 7.55 -26.83
N ASP A 63 1.89 6.97 -26.82
CA ASP A 63 2.08 5.55 -26.58
C ASP A 63 1.61 5.13 -25.18
N THR A 64 1.90 5.97 -24.17
CA THR A 64 1.42 5.76 -22.81
C THR A 64 -0.11 5.84 -22.73
N ALA A 65 -0.71 6.83 -23.36
CA ALA A 65 -2.15 7.02 -23.37
C ALA A 65 -2.89 5.88 -24.08
N GLU A 66 -2.40 5.44 -25.23
CA GLU A 66 -2.96 4.31 -25.96
C GLU A 66 -2.89 3.02 -25.12
N ASN A 67 -1.73 2.71 -24.56
CA ASN A 67 -1.53 1.54 -23.70
C ASN A 67 -2.46 1.61 -22.47
N LEU A 68 -2.53 2.76 -21.80
CA LEU A 68 -3.42 3.02 -20.67
C LEU A 68 -4.88 2.75 -21.02
N LEU A 69 -5.38 3.38 -22.08
CA LEU A 69 -6.78 3.28 -22.51
C LEU A 69 -7.14 1.83 -22.87
N ASN A 70 -6.27 1.12 -23.59
CA ASN A 70 -6.48 -0.27 -23.95
C ASN A 70 -6.50 -1.19 -22.72
N GLN A 71 -5.60 -0.99 -21.77
CA GLN A 71 -5.57 -1.81 -20.56
C GLN A 71 -6.76 -1.53 -19.63
N LEU A 72 -7.15 -0.26 -19.45
CA LEU A 72 -8.35 0.10 -18.68
C LEU A 72 -9.62 -0.48 -19.33
N TYR A 73 -9.71 -0.40 -20.65
CA TYR A 73 -10.82 -1.02 -21.38
C TYR A 73 -10.87 -2.55 -21.18
N GLY A 74 -9.71 -3.20 -21.16
CA GLY A 74 -9.59 -4.62 -20.83
C GLY A 74 -10.11 -4.93 -19.42
N LEU A 75 -9.84 -4.08 -18.42
CA LEU A 75 -10.36 -4.24 -17.06
C LEU A 75 -11.89 -4.14 -17.02
N LEU A 76 -12.49 -3.21 -17.78
CA LEU A 76 -13.95 -3.09 -17.91
C LEU A 76 -14.58 -4.34 -18.52
N LYS A 77 -13.96 -4.93 -19.55
CA LYS A 77 -14.39 -6.21 -20.14
C LYS A 77 -14.37 -7.36 -19.13
N ASP A 78 -13.43 -7.34 -18.19
CA ASP A 78 -13.35 -8.31 -17.09
C ASP A 78 -14.29 -7.96 -15.89
N GLY A 79 -15.14 -6.94 -16.04
CA GLY A 79 -16.11 -6.53 -15.02
C GLY A 79 -15.53 -5.75 -13.85
N TYR A 80 -14.35 -5.15 -14.00
CA TYR A 80 -13.77 -4.23 -13.01
C TYR A 80 -14.30 -2.81 -13.25
N PRO A 81 -14.98 -2.17 -12.28
CA PRO A 81 -15.46 -0.79 -12.44
C PRO A 81 -14.26 0.18 -12.35
N ILE A 82 -14.14 1.07 -13.34
CA ILE A 82 -13.09 2.09 -13.37
C ILE A 82 -13.60 3.36 -12.70
N TYR A 83 -12.86 3.84 -11.72
CA TYR A 83 -13.06 5.14 -11.06
C TYR A 83 -11.91 6.09 -11.42
N GLU A 84 -12.11 7.38 -11.29
CA GLU A 84 -11.11 8.41 -11.58
C GLU A 84 -9.76 8.14 -10.87
N ARG A 85 -9.80 7.73 -9.61
CA ARG A 85 -8.60 7.33 -8.85
C ARG A 85 -7.86 6.13 -9.45
N ASP A 86 -8.57 5.20 -10.08
CA ASP A 86 -7.94 4.03 -10.71
C ASP A 86 -7.22 4.45 -12.00
N VAL A 87 -7.74 5.46 -12.70
CA VAL A 87 -7.05 6.10 -13.83
C VAL A 87 -5.76 6.77 -13.38
N ASP A 88 -5.78 7.55 -12.27
CA ASP A 88 -4.57 8.20 -11.72
C ASP A 88 -3.50 7.16 -11.34
N TYR A 89 -3.87 6.08 -10.64
CA TYR A 89 -2.93 5.00 -10.31
C TYR A 89 -2.39 4.32 -11.56
N SER A 90 -3.22 4.05 -12.56
CA SER A 90 -2.81 3.42 -13.81
C SER A 90 -1.81 4.29 -14.59
N ILE A 91 -2.01 5.60 -14.61
CA ILE A 91 -1.07 6.55 -15.20
C ILE A 91 0.29 6.45 -14.49
N ARG A 92 0.30 6.50 -13.16
CA ARG A 92 1.56 6.40 -12.38
C ARG A 92 2.30 5.09 -12.64
N ILE A 93 1.56 3.96 -12.67
CA ILE A 93 2.14 2.64 -12.95
C ILE A 93 2.80 2.63 -14.34
N LEU A 94 2.07 3.04 -15.39
CA LEU A 94 2.56 2.99 -16.76
C LEU A 94 3.60 4.06 -17.08
N SER A 95 3.61 5.19 -16.37
CA SER A 95 4.68 6.18 -16.47
C SER A 95 5.97 5.69 -15.81
N GLY A 96 5.89 4.87 -14.76
CA GLY A 96 7.06 4.26 -14.13
C GLY A 96 7.57 3.02 -14.84
N ASP A 97 6.66 2.21 -15.38
CA ASP A 97 6.97 1.01 -16.17
C ASP A 97 5.94 0.85 -17.32
N HIS A 98 6.35 1.26 -18.50
CA HIS A 98 5.54 1.16 -19.73
C HIS A 98 5.08 -0.26 -20.09
N LYS A 99 5.78 -1.29 -19.59
CA LYS A 99 5.48 -2.70 -19.84
C LYS A 99 4.59 -3.31 -18.77
N ALA A 100 4.29 -2.58 -17.71
CA ALA A 100 3.45 -3.05 -16.63
C ALA A 100 2.07 -3.48 -17.15
N GLN A 101 1.54 -4.56 -16.58
CA GLN A 101 0.20 -5.05 -16.87
C GLN A 101 -0.74 -4.66 -15.72
N LEU A 102 -1.78 -3.89 -16.02
CA LEU A 102 -2.75 -3.44 -15.01
C LEU A 102 -3.65 -4.57 -14.51
N LYS A 103 -3.98 -5.52 -15.38
CA LYS A 103 -4.88 -6.64 -15.05
C LYS A 103 -4.43 -7.46 -13.84
N PRO A 104 -3.18 -7.96 -13.73
CA PRO A 104 -2.71 -8.68 -12.55
C PRO A 104 -2.72 -7.82 -11.28
N ILE A 105 -2.63 -6.50 -11.39
CA ILE A 105 -2.65 -5.57 -10.26
C ILE A 105 -4.08 -5.35 -9.79
N PHE A 106 -4.97 -4.84 -10.64
CA PHE A 106 -6.32 -4.45 -10.27
C PHE A 106 -7.29 -5.62 -10.05
N LEU A 107 -7.05 -6.77 -10.67
CA LEU A 107 -7.87 -7.98 -10.46
C LEU A 107 -7.37 -8.85 -9.31
N ASP A 108 -6.22 -8.55 -8.71
CA ASP A 108 -5.80 -9.21 -7.48
C ASP A 108 -6.66 -8.70 -6.31
N ARG A 109 -7.56 -9.56 -5.86
CA ARG A 109 -8.58 -9.20 -4.88
C ARG A 109 -8.30 -9.87 -3.54
N VAL A 110 -8.04 -9.07 -2.51
CA VAL A 110 -8.12 -9.51 -1.13
C VAL A 110 -9.55 -9.28 -0.65
N TYR A 111 -10.34 -10.34 -0.62
CA TYR A 111 -11.74 -10.25 -0.23
C TYR A 111 -11.90 -10.30 1.28
N ILE A 112 -12.63 -9.34 1.84
CA ILE A 112 -12.98 -9.22 3.25
C ILE A 112 -14.48 -9.53 3.42
N PRO A 113 -14.85 -10.75 3.83
CA PRO A 113 -16.25 -11.17 3.88
C PRO A 113 -17.12 -10.34 4.84
N SER A 114 -16.54 -9.89 5.96
CA SER A 114 -17.27 -9.17 7.01
C SER A 114 -17.89 -7.84 6.52
N LYS A 115 -17.21 -7.11 5.64
CA LYS A 115 -17.72 -5.87 5.03
C LYS A 115 -18.16 -6.03 3.57
N LYS A 116 -18.13 -7.27 3.02
CA LYS A 116 -18.32 -7.52 1.58
C LYS A 116 -17.45 -6.61 0.71
N ARG A 117 -16.26 -6.27 1.21
CA ARG A 117 -15.33 -5.34 0.60
C ARG A 117 -14.18 -6.10 -0.07
N THR A 118 -13.76 -5.60 -1.18
CA THR A 118 -12.58 -6.08 -1.88
C THR A 118 -11.49 -5.01 -1.82
N ILE A 119 -10.31 -5.42 -1.39
CA ILE A 119 -9.12 -4.58 -1.39
C ILE A 119 -8.23 -5.05 -2.54
N THR A 120 -7.81 -4.10 -3.38
CA THR A 120 -6.93 -4.35 -4.52
C THR A 120 -5.66 -3.52 -4.37
N PRO A 121 -4.49 -4.01 -4.79
CA PRO A 121 -3.29 -3.19 -4.85
C PRO A 121 -3.49 -2.01 -5.79
N LYS A 122 -2.79 -0.91 -5.53
CA LYS A 122 -2.85 0.35 -6.28
C LYS A 122 -1.51 0.72 -6.90
N SER A 123 -0.48 -0.12 -6.68
CA SER A 123 0.85 0.00 -7.29
C SER A 123 1.48 -1.37 -7.50
N ILE A 124 2.56 -1.40 -8.27
CA ILE A 124 3.35 -2.62 -8.52
C ILE A 124 3.92 -3.16 -7.20
N ASN A 125 4.49 -2.28 -6.36
CA ASN A 125 5.09 -2.69 -5.10
C ASN A 125 4.04 -3.21 -4.10
N GLN A 126 2.82 -2.65 -4.10
CA GLN A 126 1.70 -3.20 -3.33
C GLN A 126 1.31 -4.62 -3.80
N LYS A 127 1.31 -4.86 -5.12
CA LYS A 127 1.07 -6.20 -5.68
C LYS A 127 2.17 -7.18 -5.27
N ILE A 128 3.45 -6.78 -5.43
CA ILE A 128 4.60 -7.59 -5.00
C ILE A 128 4.52 -7.90 -3.50
N TYR A 129 4.08 -6.94 -2.68
CA TYR A 129 3.94 -7.11 -1.25
C TYR A 129 2.86 -8.14 -0.88
N ILE A 130 1.68 -8.06 -1.49
CA ILE A 130 0.60 -9.04 -1.29
C ILE A 130 1.06 -10.45 -1.69
N ASP A 131 1.72 -10.58 -2.85
CA ASP A 131 2.25 -11.88 -3.30
C ASP A 131 3.33 -12.39 -2.36
N SER A 132 4.23 -11.52 -1.93
CA SER A 132 5.27 -11.89 -0.96
C SER A 132 4.68 -12.41 0.36
N ILE A 133 3.59 -11.79 0.86
CA ILE A 133 2.88 -12.25 2.06
C ILE A 133 2.25 -13.64 1.84
N ARG A 134 1.79 -13.94 0.64
CA ARG A 134 1.24 -15.26 0.31
C ARG A 134 2.32 -16.34 0.33
N GLU A 135 3.49 -16.04 -0.20
CA GLU A 135 4.54 -17.00 -0.52
C GLU A 135 5.59 -17.20 0.60
N HIS A 136 5.79 -16.22 1.48
CA HIS A 136 6.86 -16.24 2.48
C HIS A 136 6.31 -16.25 3.91
N ASP A 137 7.10 -16.80 4.82
CA ASP A 137 6.75 -16.86 6.25
C ASP A 137 6.98 -15.51 6.96
N ILE A 138 8.01 -14.77 6.54
CA ILE A 138 8.33 -13.44 7.08
C ILE A 138 8.46 -12.44 5.92
N VAL A 139 7.71 -11.34 6.01
CA VAL A 139 7.76 -10.27 5.01
C VAL A 139 7.99 -8.93 5.68
N PHE A 140 8.98 -8.20 5.20
CA PHE A 140 9.25 -6.83 5.58
C PHE A 140 8.71 -5.88 4.52
N GLY A 141 7.81 -4.98 4.91
CA GLY A 141 7.33 -3.87 4.10
C GLY A 141 7.96 -2.57 4.58
N ILE A 142 8.92 -2.02 3.83
CA ILE A 142 9.70 -0.85 4.22
C ILE A 142 9.44 0.30 3.26
N GLY A 143 9.16 1.49 3.78
CA GLY A 143 9.00 2.70 2.97
C GLY A 143 8.12 3.76 3.62
N PRO A 144 7.83 4.88 2.92
CA PRO A 144 7.17 6.04 3.47
C PRO A 144 5.77 5.75 4.02
N ALA A 145 5.31 6.60 4.92
CA ALA A 145 3.93 6.58 5.41
C ALA A 145 2.94 6.79 4.25
N GLY A 146 1.75 6.16 4.33
CA GLY A 146 0.71 6.27 3.30
C GLY A 146 0.86 5.33 2.11
N THR A 147 1.85 4.44 2.07
CA THR A 147 2.02 3.43 1.01
C THR A 147 1.17 2.16 1.21
N GLY A 148 0.36 2.12 2.28
CA GLY A 148 -0.59 1.04 2.54
C GLY A 148 -0.01 -0.21 3.19
N LYS A 149 1.24 -0.21 3.67
CA LYS A 149 1.92 -1.37 4.26
C LYS A 149 1.10 -2.07 5.33
N THR A 150 0.77 -1.36 6.40
CA THR A 150 0.01 -1.89 7.54
C THR A 150 -1.42 -2.25 7.13
N TYR A 151 -2.04 -1.43 6.27
CA TYR A 151 -3.38 -1.65 5.77
C TYR A 151 -3.48 -2.95 4.96
N LEU A 152 -2.56 -3.20 4.02
CA LEU A 152 -2.53 -4.42 3.21
C LEU A 152 -2.17 -5.65 4.05
N ALA A 153 -1.23 -5.53 5.00
CA ALA A 153 -0.92 -6.60 5.93
C ALA A 153 -2.15 -6.99 6.76
N MET A 154 -2.90 -6.01 7.28
CA MET A 154 -4.15 -6.22 8.01
C MET A 154 -5.21 -6.91 7.14
N ALA A 155 -5.38 -6.46 5.90
CA ALA A 155 -6.32 -7.07 4.95
C ALA A 155 -6.00 -8.56 4.72
N MET A 156 -4.71 -8.88 4.54
CA MET A 156 -4.25 -10.27 4.38
C MET A 156 -4.51 -11.09 5.63
N ALA A 157 -4.20 -10.55 6.82
CA ALA A 157 -4.44 -11.23 8.09
C ALA A 157 -5.92 -11.55 8.31
N ILE A 158 -6.81 -10.57 8.10
CA ILE A 158 -8.26 -10.76 8.25
C ILE A 158 -8.81 -11.73 7.20
N SER A 159 -8.33 -11.65 5.96
CA SER A 159 -8.70 -12.61 4.91
C SER A 159 -8.32 -14.03 5.30
N SER A 160 -7.09 -14.27 5.78
CA SER A 160 -6.62 -15.58 6.21
C SER A 160 -7.39 -16.10 7.45
N LEU A 161 -7.70 -15.23 8.41
CA LEU A 161 -8.52 -15.59 9.57
C LEU A 161 -9.94 -16.02 9.14
N MET A 162 -10.57 -15.27 8.24
CA MET A 162 -11.93 -15.58 7.75
C MET A 162 -11.97 -16.86 6.90
N LYS A 163 -10.88 -17.19 6.23
CA LYS A 163 -10.72 -18.46 5.49
C LYS A 163 -10.31 -19.63 6.39
N LYS A 164 -10.08 -19.39 7.69
CA LYS A 164 -9.60 -20.38 8.66
C LYS A 164 -8.23 -21.00 8.27
N GLU A 165 -7.39 -20.23 7.62
CA GLU A 165 -5.99 -20.58 7.33
C GLU A 165 -5.10 -20.41 8.57
N ILE A 166 -5.57 -19.60 9.53
CA ILE A 166 -4.94 -19.30 10.82
C ILE A 166 -6.02 -19.24 11.91
N ASP A 167 -5.60 -19.41 13.17
CA ASP A 167 -6.51 -19.38 14.32
C ASP A 167 -6.58 -18.02 15.00
N ARG A 168 -5.52 -17.19 14.85
CA ARG A 168 -5.45 -15.86 15.49
C ARG A 168 -4.66 -14.84 14.69
N VAL A 169 -4.95 -13.57 14.97
CA VAL A 169 -4.19 -12.41 14.49
C VAL A 169 -3.58 -11.70 15.67
N VAL A 170 -2.28 -11.42 15.61
CA VAL A 170 -1.55 -10.68 16.65
C VAL A 170 -1.00 -9.40 16.03
N LEU A 171 -1.44 -8.26 16.56
CA LEU A 171 -1.04 -6.93 16.12
C LEU A 171 -0.14 -6.33 17.20
N ALA A 172 1.11 -6.10 16.85
CA ALA A 172 2.11 -5.57 17.77
C ALA A 172 2.66 -4.23 17.26
N ARG A 173 3.01 -3.35 18.20
CA ARG A 173 3.69 -2.09 17.91
C ARG A 173 4.68 -1.78 19.03
N PRO A 174 5.90 -1.25 18.72
CA PRO A 174 6.76 -0.71 19.75
C PRO A 174 6.05 0.44 20.45
N ALA A 175 5.99 0.40 21.77
CA ALA A 175 5.62 1.55 22.56
C ALA A 175 6.87 2.41 22.73
N VAL A 176 6.97 3.51 21.98
CA VAL A 176 8.09 4.44 22.07
C VAL A 176 7.64 5.65 22.84
N GLU A 177 8.41 6.06 23.83
CA GLU A 177 8.23 7.32 24.51
C GLU A 177 8.71 8.46 23.59
N ALA A 178 7.84 8.94 22.71
CA ALA A 178 8.11 10.12 21.90
C ALA A 178 8.14 11.37 22.80
N GLY A 179 9.30 11.63 23.43
CA GLY A 179 9.51 12.84 24.24
C GLY A 179 8.81 12.88 25.61
N GLU A 180 7.75 12.12 25.81
CA GLU A 180 7.03 12.00 27.09
C GLU A 180 7.31 10.61 27.68
N LYS A 181 7.94 10.59 28.86
CA LYS A 181 8.15 9.32 29.58
C LYS A 181 6.79 8.75 29.98
N LEU A 182 6.49 7.50 29.56
CA LEU A 182 5.27 6.75 29.94
C LEU A 182 4.96 6.85 31.44
N GLY A 183 5.97 7.14 32.27
CA GLY A 183 5.84 7.35 33.70
C GLY A 183 4.99 8.58 34.09
N PHE A 184 4.80 9.59 33.24
CA PHE A 184 4.03 10.79 33.54
C PHE A 184 2.56 10.70 33.13
N LEU A 185 2.15 9.72 32.35
CA LEU A 185 0.74 9.54 32.01
C LEU A 185 0.00 8.88 33.19
N PRO A 186 -1.20 9.37 33.57
CA PRO A 186 -2.04 8.71 34.56
C PRO A 186 -2.58 7.39 34.05
N GLY A 187 -2.84 6.44 34.96
CA GLY A 187 -3.41 5.14 34.63
C GLY A 187 -2.44 3.96 34.68
N ASP A 188 -2.95 2.77 34.42
CA ASP A 188 -2.14 1.55 34.33
C ASP A 188 -1.32 1.47 33.04
N LEU A 189 -0.49 0.44 32.91
CA LEU A 189 0.39 0.27 31.74
C LEU A 189 -0.43 0.15 30.43
N TYR A 190 -1.60 -0.49 30.47
CA TYR A 190 -2.48 -0.65 29.31
C TYR A 190 -3.09 0.69 28.87
N GLU A 191 -3.55 1.49 29.83
CA GLU A 191 -4.10 2.82 29.54
C GLU A 191 -3.06 3.74 28.93
N LYS A 192 -1.81 3.67 29.39
CA LYS A 192 -0.69 4.47 28.88
C LYS A 192 -0.26 4.08 27.47
N VAL A 193 -0.36 2.79 27.11
CA VAL A 193 0.07 2.29 25.81
C VAL A 193 -1.05 2.36 24.77
N ASN A 194 -2.31 2.39 25.20
CA ASN A 194 -3.48 2.36 24.32
C ASN A 194 -3.47 3.43 23.20
N PRO A 195 -3.06 4.70 23.44
CA PRO A 195 -2.97 5.70 22.37
C PRO A 195 -2.05 5.28 21.21
N TYR A 196 -0.95 4.59 21.50
CA TYR A 196 0.00 4.12 20.48
C TYR A 196 -0.55 2.93 19.67
N LEU A 197 -1.51 2.19 20.22
CA LEU A 197 -2.14 1.06 19.55
C LEU A 197 -3.39 1.46 18.75
N ARG A 198 -3.91 2.68 18.95
CA ARG A 198 -5.13 3.16 18.30
C ARG A 198 -5.12 3.04 16.78
N PRO A 199 -4.03 3.36 16.06
CA PRO A 199 -3.99 3.18 14.61
C PRO A 199 -4.23 1.73 14.15
N LEU A 200 -3.85 0.74 14.96
CA LEU A 200 -4.13 -0.67 14.67
C LEU A 200 -5.61 -1.02 14.85
N TYR A 201 -6.26 -0.46 15.88
CA TYR A 201 -7.71 -0.59 16.06
C TYR A 201 -8.48 0.09 14.92
N ASP A 202 -8.06 1.28 14.50
CA ASP A 202 -8.70 2.01 13.39
C ASP A 202 -8.58 1.21 12.09
N ALA A 203 -7.40 0.66 11.78
CA ALA A 203 -7.20 -0.20 10.63
C ALA A 203 -8.06 -1.48 10.70
N LEU A 204 -8.20 -2.09 11.88
CA LEU A 204 -9.05 -3.26 12.08
C LEU A 204 -10.54 -2.93 11.85
N HIS A 205 -11.02 -1.81 12.39
CA HIS A 205 -12.42 -1.36 12.21
C HIS A 205 -12.72 -0.93 10.76
N ASP A 206 -11.71 -0.56 10.01
CA ASP A 206 -11.85 -0.35 8.56
C ASP A 206 -12.07 -1.66 7.80
N MET A 207 -11.52 -2.78 8.30
CA MET A 207 -11.62 -4.11 7.70
C MET A 207 -12.87 -4.89 8.11
N MET A 208 -13.42 -4.64 9.31
CA MET A 208 -14.60 -5.34 9.80
C MET A 208 -15.51 -4.40 10.59
N ASP A 209 -16.79 -4.80 10.75
CA ASP A 209 -17.70 -4.05 11.58
C ASP A 209 -17.25 -4.06 13.06
N PHE A 210 -17.60 -3.01 13.78
CA PHE A 210 -17.15 -2.78 15.15
C PHE A 210 -17.52 -3.94 16.10
N GLU A 211 -18.76 -4.44 16.00
CA GLU A 211 -19.24 -5.53 16.86
C GLU A 211 -18.48 -6.83 16.62
N SER A 212 -18.25 -7.19 15.36
CA SER A 212 -17.49 -8.39 15.00
C SER A 212 -16.04 -8.28 15.45
N GLY A 213 -15.39 -7.13 15.21
CA GLY A 213 -14.02 -6.86 15.67
C GLY A 213 -13.89 -6.97 17.18
N SER A 214 -14.79 -6.31 17.93
CA SER A 214 -14.81 -6.33 19.39
C SER A 214 -15.01 -7.75 19.95
N ARG A 215 -15.91 -8.54 19.36
CA ARG A 215 -16.10 -9.94 19.76
C ARG A 215 -14.85 -10.80 19.55
N LEU A 216 -14.12 -10.60 18.43
CA LEU A 216 -12.90 -11.36 18.16
C LEU A 216 -11.76 -10.96 19.12
N ILE A 217 -11.69 -9.69 19.48
CA ILE A 217 -10.74 -9.19 20.49
C ILE A 217 -11.07 -9.78 21.86
N GLN A 218 -12.32 -9.70 22.31
CA GLN A 218 -12.75 -10.26 23.59
C GLN A 218 -12.49 -11.77 23.72
N ARG A 219 -12.58 -12.50 22.61
CA ARG A 219 -12.28 -13.94 22.55
C ARG A 219 -10.79 -14.25 22.41
N GLY A 220 -9.91 -13.24 22.32
CA GLY A 220 -8.48 -13.40 22.12
C GLY A 220 -8.09 -13.98 20.75
N ILE A 221 -9.02 -13.96 19.78
CA ILE A 221 -8.76 -14.37 18.39
C ILE A 221 -7.98 -13.27 17.67
N ILE A 222 -8.28 -12.00 17.96
CA ILE A 222 -7.47 -10.85 17.55
C ILE A 222 -6.90 -10.23 18.82
N GLU A 223 -5.60 -10.09 18.86
CA GLU A 223 -4.86 -9.48 19.96
C GLU A 223 -4.15 -8.22 19.47
N VAL A 224 -4.29 -7.12 20.19
CA VAL A 224 -3.54 -5.88 19.94
C VAL A 224 -2.71 -5.59 21.19
N ALA A 225 -1.38 -5.61 21.06
CA ALA A 225 -0.50 -5.54 22.23
C ALA A 225 0.82 -4.82 21.93
N PRO A 226 1.44 -4.19 22.94
CA PRO A 226 2.80 -3.69 22.82
C PRO A 226 3.79 -4.81 22.47
N LEU A 227 4.84 -4.47 21.68
CA LEU A 227 5.89 -5.41 21.31
C LEU A 227 6.50 -6.13 22.51
N ALA A 228 6.66 -5.47 23.64
CA ALA A 228 7.21 -6.04 24.86
C ALA A 228 6.44 -7.28 25.37
N PHE A 229 5.13 -7.36 25.10
CA PHE A 229 4.26 -8.46 25.54
C PHE A 229 4.41 -9.73 24.70
N MET A 230 5.23 -9.68 23.65
CA MET A 230 5.58 -10.85 22.84
C MET A 230 6.67 -11.71 23.48
N ARG A 231 7.36 -11.20 24.51
CA ARG A 231 8.47 -11.90 25.14
C ARG A 231 8.01 -13.21 25.80
N GLY A 232 8.78 -14.30 25.55
CA GLY A 232 8.53 -15.62 26.15
C GLY A 232 7.40 -16.40 25.51
N ARG A 233 6.79 -15.90 24.43
CA ARG A 233 5.69 -16.56 23.71
C ARG A 233 6.21 -17.34 22.50
N THR A 234 5.44 -18.32 22.06
CA THR A 234 5.54 -18.95 20.74
C THR A 234 4.15 -18.82 20.08
N LEU A 235 4.11 -18.25 18.91
CA LEU A 235 2.88 -17.90 18.21
C LEU A 235 2.68 -18.88 17.05
N ASN A 236 1.96 -19.98 17.32
CA ASN A 236 1.56 -20.96 16.30
C ASN A 236 0.24 -20.58 15.67
N ASP A 237 0.00 -21.07 14.45
CA ASP A 237 -1.25 -20.91 13.69
C ASP A 237 -1.75 -19.46 13.67
N SER A 238 -0.79 -18.52 13.53
CA SER A 238 -1.02 -17.09 13.75
C SER A 238 -0.55 -16.24 12.57
N PHE A 239 -1.30 -15.16 12.31
CA PHE A 239 -0.80 -14.07 11.48
C PHE A 239 -0.38 -12.92 12.39
N ILE A 240 0.90 -12.56 12.32
CA ILE A 240 1.51 -11.61 13.25
C ILE A 240 1.93 -10.38 12.47
N ILE A 241 1.55 -9.19 12.94
CA ILE A 241 1.95 -7.92 12.34
C ILE A 241 2.72 -7.12 13.38
N LEU A 242 3.95 -6.69 13.05
CA LEU A 242 4.70 -5.70 13.80
C LEU A 242 4.68 -4.38 13.01
N ASP A 243 3.95 -3.41 13.50
CA ASP A 243 3.85 -2.08 12.90
C ASP A 243 4.85 -1.10 13.53
N GLU A 244 5.28 -0.07 12.78
CA GLU A 244 6.28 0.93 13.18
C GLU A 244 7.59 0.30 13.70
N ALA A 245 8.02 -0.75 13.04
CA ALA A 245 9.13 -1.59 13.48
C ALA A 245 10.49 -0.87 13.50
N GLN A 246 10.64 0.28 12.81
CA GLN A 246 11.82 1.13 12.89
C GLN A 246 12.08 1.64 14.31
N ASN A 247 11.02 1.70 15.13
CA ASN A 247 11.07 2.13 16.53
C ASN A 247 11.33 0.98 17.52
N SER A 248 11.77 -0.18 17.05
CA SER A 248 12.27 -1.27 17.88
C SER A 248 13.79 -1.26 17.94
N THR A 249 14.36 -1.66 19.07
CA THR A 249 15.81 -1.91 19.17
C THR A 249 16.19 -3.25 18.51
N PRO A 250 17.48 -3.50 18.22
CA PRO A 250 17.97 -4.79 17.72
C PRO A 250 17.56 -5.99 18.57
N GLU A 251 17.61 -5.84 19.90
CA GLU A 251 17.23 -6.89 20.85
C GLU A 251 15.73 -7.17 20.80
N GLN A 252 14.92 -6.11 20.69
CA GLN A 252 13.46 -6.24 20.57
C GLN A 252 13.07 -6.89 19.24
N MET A 253 13.69 -6.50 18.13
CA MET A 253 13.48 -7.11 16.83
C MET A 253 13.85 -8.60 16.83
N LYS A 254 15.03 -8.94 17.34
CA LYS A 254 15.46 -10.33 17.48
C LYS A 254 14.49 -11.13 18.36
N MET A 255 14.13 -10.56 19.52
CA MET A 255 13.14 -11.17 20.42
C MET A 255 11.83 -11.46 19.70
N PHE A 256 11.31 -10.52 18.92
CA PHE A 256 10.05 -10.64 18.18
C PHE A 256 10.13 -11.70 17.08
N LEU A 257 11.14 -11.64 16.21
CA LEU A 257 11.30 -12.56 15.09
C LEU A 257 11.43 -14.03 15.54
N THR A 258 11.95 -14.25 16.75
CA THR A 258 12.04 -15.59 17.34
C THR A 258 10.74 -16.06 18.01
N ARG A 259 9.64 -15.33 17.86
CA ARG A 259 8.28 -15.74 18.33
C ARG A 259 7.51 -16.53 17.30
N LEU A 260 7.96 -16.49 16.03
CA LEU A 260 7.30 -17.23 14.96
C LEU A 260 7.21 -18.72 15.31
N GLY A 261 6.00 -19.23 15.34
CA GLY A 261 5.69 -20.64 15.54
C GLY A 261 5.33 -21.35 14.25
N PHE A 262 4.93 -22.60 14.35
CA PHE A 262 4.50 -23.40 13.20
C PHE A 262 3.22 -22.84 12.59
N SER A 263 3.07 -22.99 11.26
CA SER A 263 1.88 -22.58 10.51
C SER A 263 1.56 -21.09 10.68
N SER A 264 2.58 -20.24 10.89
CA SER A 264 2.40 -18.82 11.15
C SER A 264 3.08 -17.96 10.10
N LYS A 265 2.54 -16.75 9.89
CA LYS A 265 3.10 -15.71 9.04
C LYS A 265 3.39 -14.46 9.87
N THR A 266 4.51 -13.81 9.56
CA THR A 266 4.88 -12.54 10.20
C THR A 266 5.11 -11.47 9.16
N VAL A 267 4.45 -10.34 9.34
CA VAL A 267 4.63 -9.16 8.51
C VAL A 267 5.16 -8.02 9.37
N ILE A 268 6.27 -7.44 8.95
CA ILE A 268 6.92 -6.33 9.64
C ILE A 268 6.80 -5.09 8.76
N THR A 269 6.19 -4.02 9.28
CA THR A 269 6.05 -2.75 8.56
C THR A 269 6.85 -1.66 9.25
N GLY A 270 7.41 -0.76 8.47
CA GLY A 270 8.15 0.37 9.03
C GLY A 270 8.64 1.37 7.99
N ASP A 271 9.07 2.52 8.49
CA ASP A 271 9.68 3.60 7.73
C ASP A 271 11.05 3.95 8.32
N ILE A 272 12.10 3.62 7.58
CA ILE A 272 13.48 3.86 8.06
C ILE A 272 13.87 5.34 8.09
N THR A 273 13.02 6.23 7.60
CA THR A 273 13.23 7.68 7.65
C THR A 273 12.58 8.32 8.90
N GLN A 274 11.67 7.59 9.58
CA GLN A 274 10.92 8.07 10.74
C GLN A 274 11.29 7.27 12.00
N ILE A 275 12.54 7.41 12.44
CA ILE A 275 13.06 6.70 13.62
C ILE A 275 12.97 7.64 14.83
N ASP A 276 12.10 7.30 15.79
CA ASP A 276 11.86 8.05 17.02
C ASP A 276 12.56 7.42 18.25
N LEU A 277 13.57 6.59 18.02
CA LEU A 277 14.34 5.97 19.11
C LEU A 277 15.17 7.02 19.86
N PRO A 278 15.37 6.85 21.18
CA PRO A 278 16.27 7.71 21.95
C PRO A 278 17.68 7.75 21.38
N GLU A 279 18.39 8.87 21.59
CA GLU A 279 19.79 9.03 21.17
C GLU A 279 20.67 7.85 21.58
N GLY A 280 21.53 7.42 20.68
CA GLY A 280 22.43 6.28 20.89
C GLY A 280 21.80 4.91 20.70
N LYS A 281 20.50 4.81 20.40
CA LYS A 281 19.84 3.54 20.04
C LYS A 281 19.76 3.37 18.52
N SER A 282 20.15 2.18 18.05
CA SER A 282 20.01 1.81 16.63
C SER A 282 18.67 1.12 16.37
N SER A 283 18.15 1.30 15.16
CA SER A 283 16.90 0.63 14.75
C SER A 283 17.12 -0.85 14.45
N GLY A 284 16.32 -1.69 15.10
CA GLY A 284 16.27 -3.13 14.86
C GLY A 284 15.80 -3.47 13.44
N LEU A 285 14.96 -2.64 12.83
CA LEU A 285 14.52 -2.81 11.45
C LEU A 285 15.71 -2.67 10.48
N ILE A 286 16.55 -1.65 10.67
CA ILE A 286 17.75 -1.45 9.83
C ILE A 286 18.71 -2.62 9.99
N GLN A 287 18.94 -3.08 11.22
CA GLN A 287 19.81 -4.23 11.48
C GLN A 287 19.24 -5.50 10.85
N ALA A 288 17.95 -5.78 11.02
CA ALA A 288 17.29 -6.95 10.43
C ALA A 288 17.41 -6.95 8.89
N ARG A 289 17.20 -5.80 8.25
CA ARG A 289 17.39 -5.64 6.79
C ARG A 289 18.78 -6.09 6.34
N ASN A 290 19.82 -5.70 7.09
CA ASN A 290 21.20 -6.01 6.72
C ASN A 290 21.57 -7.47 6.97
N LEU A 291 21.03 -8.09 8.03
CA LEU A 291 21.39 -9.44 8.44
C LEU A 291 20.55 -10.54 7.77
N LEU A 292 19.28 -10.25 7.45
CA LEU A 292 18.31 -11.29 7.09
C LEU A 292 17.96 -11.33 5.60
N ALA A 293 18.52 -10.40 4.79
CA ALA A 293 18.17 -10.25 3.38
C ALA A 293 18.34 -11.52 2.52
N ASN A 294 19.26 -12.40 2.92
CA ASN A 294 19.59 -13.62 2.16
C ASN A 294 18.99 -14.89 2.77
N ILE A 295 18.14 -14.79 3.79
CA ILE A 295 17.52 -15.96 4.42
C ILE A 295 16.32 -16.40 3.59
N LYS A 296 16.32 -17.66 3.15
CA LYS A 296 15.18 -18.26 2.44
C LYS A 296 13.95 -18.25 3.34
N GLY A 297 12.80 -17.81 2.81
CA GLY A 297 11.55 -17.64 3.57
C GLY A 297 11.35 -16.25 4.13
N ILE A 298 12.35 -15.35 4.02
CA ILE A 298 12.24 -13.94 4.38
C ILE A 298 12.25 -13.08 3.10
N LYS A 299 11.29 -12.18 2.97
CA LYS A 299 11.20 -11.25 1.84
C LYS A 299 11.18 -9.80 2.31
N PHE A 300 11.97 -8.98 1.64
CA PHE A 300 11.94 -7.52 1.81
C PHE A 300 11.28 -6.89 0.60
N VAL A 301 10.26 -6.05 0.84
CA VAL A 301 9.57 -5.26 -0.19
C VAL A 301 9.75 -3.80 0.17
N TYR A 302 10.19 -3.02 -0.80
CA TYR A 302 10.44 -1.59 -0.63
C TYR A 302 9.37 -0.78 -1.35
N PHE A 303 8.86 0.23 -0.67
CA PHE A 303 7.90 1.18 -1.20
C PHE A 303 8.58 2.52 -1.41
N GLY A 304 8.20 3.18 -2.50
CA GLY A 304 8.65 4.51 -2.86
C GLY A 304 7.55 5.57 -2.71
N ARG A 305 7.86 6.80 -3.12
CA ARG A 305 6.88 7.90 -3.17
C ARG A 305 5.75 7.62 -4.18
N GLU A 306 6.04 6.87 -5.23
CA GLU A 306 5.08 6.43 -6.25
C GLU A 306 3.97 5.53 -5.72
N ASP A 307 4.23 4.84 -4.60
CA ASP A 307 3.27 3.94 -3.96
C ASP A 307 2.32 4.66 -2.97
N VAL A 308 2.53 5.95 -2.74
CA VAL A 308 1.73 6.71 -1.76
C VAL A 308 0.30 6.85 -2.25
N VAL A 309 -0.63 6.37 -1.41
CA VAL A 309 -2.08 6.43 -1.61
C VAL A 309 -2.65 7.42 -0.60
N ARG A 310 -2.77 8.68 -0.99
CA ARG A 310 -3.26 9.77 -0.12
C ARG A 310 -4.24 10.66 -0.86
N HIS A 311 -5.00 11.44 -0.09
CA HIS A 311 -5.82 12.49 -0.66
C HIS A 311 -4.93 13.53 -1.37
N PRO A 312 -5.29 13.98 -2.60
CA PRO A 312 -4.46 14.92 -3.38
C PRO A 312 -4.03 16.15 -2.58
N LEU A 313 -4.95 16.78 -1.84
CA LEU A 313 -4.64 17.94 -0.99
C LEU A 313 -3.58 17.62 0.09
N VAL A 314 -3.59 16.40 0.66
CA VAL A 314 -2.57 16.01 1.65
C VAL A 314 -1.20 15.89 1.00
N GLN A 315 -1.13 15.43 -0.24
CA GLN A 315 0.11 15.39 -1.00
C GLN A 315 0.63 16.82 -1.27
N GLU A 316 -0.23 17.72 -1.70
CA GLU A 316 0.12 19.13 -1.93
C GLU A 316 0.63 19.83 -0.67
N ILE A 317 0.04 19.53 0.49
CA ILE A 317 0.49 20.05 1.79
C ILE A 317 1.92 19.55 2.08
N ILE A 318 2.19 18.25 1.93
CA ILE A 318 3.51 17.67 2.19
C ILE A 318 4.56 18.29 1.26
N ASP A 319 4.25 18.35 -0.04
CA ASP A 319 5.16 18.95 -1.04
C ASP A 319 5.47 20.42 -0.73
N ALA A 320 4.49 21.17 -0.18
CA ALA A 320 4.69 22.56 0.22
C ALA A 320 5.64 22.68 1.42
N TYR A 321 5.52 21.82 2.44
CA TYR A 321 6.41 21.81 3.59
C TYR A 321 7.83 21.36 3.21
N GLU A 322 7.98 20.30 2.42
CA GLU A 322 9.29 19.83 1.96
C GLU A 322 10.05 20.91 1.16
N LYS A 323 9.32 21.70 0.33
CA LYS A 323 9.92 22.84 -0.38
C LYS A 323 10.37 23.99 0.53
N ALA A 324 9.78 24.12 1.69
CA ALA A 324 10.14 25.17 2.64
C ALA A 324 11.35 24.79 3.53
N GLU A 325 11.69 23.49 3.61
CA GLU A 325 12.83 22.96 4.37
C GLU A 325 14.10 22.81 3.53
N THR A 326 14.00 22.99 2.19
CA THR A 326 15.11 23.02 1.22
C THR A 326 15.49 24.44 0.88
#